data_d8205e1124569c319c4eee7a548c2ea7
#
_entry.id   d8205e1124569c319c4eee7a548c2ea7
#
_cell.length_a   1.000
_cell.length_b   1.000
_cell.length_c   1.000
_cell.angle_alpha   90.00
_cell.angle_beta   90.00
_cell.angle_gamma   90.00
#
_symmetry.space_group_name_H-M   'P 1'
#
loop_
_entity.id
_entity.type
_entity.pdbx_description
1 polymer ?
#
loop_
_entity_poly.entity_id
_entity_poly.type
_entity_poly.pdbx_seq_one_letter_code
_entity_poly.pdbx_strand_id
1 'polypeptide(L)'
;ELPFATDSFDLAYAACVFHHIPAERHAGVLRELHRVVRPGGALMLYEHNPWNPVVVRVVRGCPFDERAILIPAPALRNKVREAGFTQVVTTHRVFFPRPLHALRWLEQWLGWLPLGAQYPVVGRH
;
A
#
# COMPACT_ATOMS: atom_id res chain seq x y z
N GLU A 1 -1.02 9.28 -18.09
CA GLU A 1 -2.38 8.74 -18.33
C GLU A 1 -2.28 7.25 -18.61
N LEU A 2 -3.16 6.43 -17.97
CA LEU A 2 -3.23 5.00 -18.23
C LEU A 2 -3.98 4.75 -19.55
N PRO A 3 -3.55 3.78 -20.39
CA PRO A 3 -4.18 3.51 -21.69
C PRO A 3 -5.47 2.68 -21.57
N PHE A 4 -6.30 3.00 -20.58
CA PHE A 4 -7.56 2.32 -20.29
C PHE A 4 -8.73 3.30 -20.24
N ALA A 5 -9.91 2.83 -20.60
CA ALA A 5 -11.13 3.64 -20.49
C ALA A 5 -11.50 3.91 -19.02
N THR A 6 -12.29 4.96 -18.80
CA THR A 6 -12.89 5.23 -17.50
C THR A 6 -13.79 4.06 -17.10
N ASP A 7 -13.87 3.75 -15.80
CA ASP A 7 -14.77 2.74 -15.23
C ASP A 7 -14.60 1.31 -15.79
N SER A 8 -13.36 0.93 -16.20
CA SER A 8 -13.12 -0.34 -16.88
C SER A 8 -12.70 -1.48 -15.98
N PHE A 9 -12.39 -1.23 -14.71
CA PHE A 9 -11.90 -2.27 -13.78
C PHE A 9 -12.69 -2.35 -12.49
N ASP A 10 -12.91 -3.58 -12.01
CA ASP A 10 -13.47 -3.86 -10.68
C ASP A 10 -12.47 -3.61 -9.56
N LEU A 11 -11.19 -3.85 -9.86
CA LEU A 11 -10.10 -3.76 -8.90
C LEU A 11 -8.84 -3.24 -9.59
N ALA A 12 -8.23 -2.22 -9.00
CA ALA A 12 -6.85 -1.86 -9.25
C ALA A 12 -5.97 -2.33 -8.09
N TYR A 13 -4.86 -2.99 -8.43
CA TYR A 13 -3.93 -3.53 -7.44
C TYR A 13 -2.50 -3.13 -7.76
N ALA A 14 -1.77 -2.67 -6.74
CA ALA A 14 -0.34 -2.44 -6.84
C ALA A 14 0.35 -2.89 -5.55
N ALA A 15 1.46 -3.61 -5.70
CA ALA A 15 2.26 -4.09 -4.59
C ALA A 15 3.70 -3.62 -4.72
N CYS A 16 4.20 -2.92 -3.70
CA CYS A 16 5.58 -2.43 -3.63
C CYS A 16 5.97 -1.58 -4.87
N VAL A 17 5.09 -0.66 -5.27
CA VAL A 17 5.27 0.20 -6.44
C VAL A 17 5.37 1.68 -6.05
N PHE A 18 4.55 2.13 -5.10
CA PHE A 18 4.43 3.56 -4.79
C PHE A 18 5.71 4.15 -4.20
N HIS A 19 6.49 3.37 -3.48
CA HIS A 19 7.78 3.81 -2.94
C HIS A 19 8.87 4.06 -4.02
N HIS A 20 8.64 3.60 -5.26
CA HIS A 20 9.48 3.93 -6.43
C HIS A 20 8.98 5.14 -7.21
N ILE A 21 7.75 5.60 -6.96
CA ILE A 21 7.18 6.75 -7.64
C ILE A 21 7.55 8.02 -6.88
N PRO A 22 8.04 9.08 -7.55
CA PRO A 22 8.25 10.38 -6.91
C PRO A 22 6.98 10.91 -6.23
N ALA A 23 7.11 11.46 -5.02
CA ALA A 23 5.98 11.84 -4.18
C ALA A 23 5.02 12.84 -4.83
N GLU A 24 5.55 13.72 -5.67
CA GLU A 24 4.80 14.72 -6.45
C GLU A 24 3.90 14.08 -7.52
N ARG A 25 4.19 12.86 -7.94
CA ARG A 25 3.40 12.13 -8.94
C ARG A 25 2.29 11.28 -8.32
N HIS A 26 2.33 11.00 -7.02
CA HIS A 26 1.36 10.13 -6.36
C HIS A 26 -0.08 10.57 -6.60
N ALA A 27 -0.38 11.87 -6.46
CA ALA A 27 -1.73 12.39 -6.65
C ALA A 27 -2.23 12.17 -8.09
N GLY A 28 -1.38 12.34 -9.10
CA GLY A 28 -1.72 12.07 -10.49
C GLY A 28 -2.01 10.60 -10.75
N VAL A 29 -1.13 9.72 -10.24
CA VAL A 29 -1.30 8.27 -10.39
C VAL A 29 -2.57 7.78 -9.69
N LEU A 30 -2.85 8.25 -8.48
CA LEU A 30 -4.05 7.85 -7.72
C LEU A 30 -5.34 8.35 -8.38
N ARG A 31 -5.36 9.56 -8.96
CA ARG A 31 -6.52 10.03 -9.75
C ARG A 31 -6.75 9.19 -10.99
N GLU A 32 -5.69 8.76 -11.67
CA GLU A 32 -5.82 7.85 -12.81
C GLU A 32 -6.33 6.46 -12.40
N LEU A 33 -5.86 5.93 -11.27
CA LEU A 33 -6.38 4.69 -10.72
C LEU A 33 -7.87 4.83 -10.34
N HIS A 34 -8.26 5.99 -9.77
CA HIS A 34 -9.67 6.26 -9.49
C HIS A 34 -10.50 6.34 -10.78
N ARG A 35 -9.99 6.99 -11.83
CA ARG A 35 -10.68 7.11 -13.11
C ARG A 35 -10.96 5.75 -13.76
N VAL A 36 -10.02 4.81 -13.71
CA VAL A 36 -10.17 3.51 -14.38
C VAL A 36 -10.93 2.49 -13.55
N VAL A 37 -11.01 2.65 -12.24
CA VAL A 37 -11.83 1.79 -11.37
C VAL A 37 -13.27 2.25 -11.45
N ARG A 38 -14.21 1.33 -11.72
CA ARG A 38 -15.64 1.65 -11.82
C ARG A 38 -16.27 1.98 -10.47
N PRO A 39 -17.39 2.71 -10.44
CA PRO A 39 -18.19 2.89 -9.23
C PRO A 39 -18.52 1.53 -8.56
N GLY A 40 -18.29 1.45 -7.25
CA GLY A 40 -18.39 0.21 -6.48
C GLY A 40 -17.15 -0.70 -6.55
N GLY A 41 -16.17 -0.39 -7.40
CA GLY A 41 -14.90 -1.07 -7.48
C GLY A 41 -13.97 -0.74 -6.32
N ALA A 42 -12.76 -1.27 -6.34
CA ALA A 42 -11.79 -1.11 -5.27
C ALA A 42 -10.38 -0.79 -5.78
N LEU A 43 -9.65 -0.06 -4.95
CA LEU A 43 -8.19 0.06 -5.03
C LEU A 43 -7.55 -0.70 -3.87
N MET A 44 -6.47 -1.45 -4.13
CA MET A 44 -5.65 -2.07 -3.12
C MET A 44 -4.17 -1.77 -3.38
N LEU A 45 -3.54 -1.05 -2.47
CA LEU A 45 -2.11 -0.76 -2.49
C LEU A 45 -1.42 -1.50 -1.36
N TYR A 46 -0.36 -2.22 -1.66
CA TYR A 46 0.46 -2.95 -0.70
C TYR A 46 1.85 -2.33 -0.64
N GLU A 47 2.30 -1.92 0.56
CA GLU A 47 3.58 -1.22 0.71
C GLU A 47 4.38 -1.69 1.93
N HIS A 48 5.67 -1.43 1.91
CA HIS A 48 6.58 -1.67 3.01
C HIS A 48 6.39 -0.67 4.13
N ASN A 49 6.40 -1.16 5.37
CA ASN A 49 6.21 -0.30 6.54
C ASN A 49 7.53 0.35 7.00
N PRO A 50 7.69 1.68 6.87
CA PRO A 50 8.89 2.37 7.32
C PRO A 50 9.11 2.35 8.85
N TRP A 51 8.08 2.03 9.63
CA TRP A 51 8.18 1.94 11.09
C TRP A 51 8.69 0.58 11.57
N ASN A 52 8.82 -0.40 10.67
CA ASN A 52 9.43 -1.68 10.99
C ASN A 52 10.94 -1.63 10.67
N PRO A 53 11.82 -1.68 11.68
CA PRO A 53 13.27 -1.52 11.48
C PRO A 53 13.89 -2.66 10.66
N VAL A 54 13.32 -3.86 10.71
CA VAL A 54 13.78 -5.00 9.92
C VAL A 54 13.52 -4.76 8.44
N VAL A 55 12.32 -4.25 8.10
CA VAL A 55 11.98 -3.90 6.72
C VAL A 55 12.89 -2.80 6.20
N VAL A 56 13.09 -1.73 6.96
CA VAL A 56 13.99 -0.63 6.57
C VAL A 56 15.39 -1.15 6.27
N ARG A 57 15.91 -2.09 7.08
CA ARG A 57 17.21 -2.70 6.85
C ARG A 57 17.24 -3.55 5.57
N VAL A 58 16.19 -4.35 5.33
CA VAL A 58 16.07 -5.19 4.13
C VAL A 58 15.98 -4.34 2.87
N VAL A 59 15.12 -3.34 2.85
CA VAL A 59 14.94 -2.43 1.72
C VAL A 59 16.24 -1.69 1.40
N ARG A 60 16.93 -1.16 2.40
CA ARG A 60 18.24 -0.48 2.20
C ARG A 60 19.35 -1.39 1.66
N GLY A 61 19.23 -2.69 1.88
CA GLY A 61 20.17 -3.69 1.35
C GLY A 61 19.78 -4.25 -0.02
N CYS A 62 18.62 -3.85 -0.56
CA CYS A 62 18.12 -4.33 -1.85
C CYS A 62 18.56 -3.39 -2.98
N PRO A 63 19.32 -3.86 -3.98
CA PRO A 63 19.75 -3.02 -5.09
C PRO A 63 18.60 -2.43 -5.91
N PHE A 64 17.45 -3.09 -5.95
CA PHE A 64 16.26 -2.62 -6.64
C PHE A 64 15.56 -1.47 -5.90
N ASP A 65 15.77 -1.35 -4.60
CA ASP A 65 15.12 -0.36 -3.73
C ASP A 65 16.07 0.79 -3.33
N GLU A 66 17.22 0.92 -3.99
CA GLU A 66 18.24 1.93 -3.66
C GLU A 66 17.68 3.37 -3.62
N ARG A 67 16.68 3.66 -4.47
CA ARG A 67 16.00 4.95 -4.52
C ARG A 67 14.60 4.95 -3.93
N ALA A 68 14.21 3.87 -3.26
CA ALA A 68 12.88 3.74 -2.69
C ALA A 68 12.68 4.71 -1.54
N ILE A 69 11.56 5.41 -1.54
CA ILE A 69 11.11 6.27 -0.44
C ILE A 69 9.92 5.62 0.22
N LEU A 70 10.16 4.94 1.33
CA LEU A 70 9.10 4.26 2.07
C LEU A 70 8.05 5.25 2.57
N ILE A 71 6.78 4.90 2.39
CA ILE A 71 5.64 5.77 2.70
C ILE A 71 4.98 5.25 3.97
N PRO A 72 4.77 6.09 5.01
CA PRO A 72 3.97 5.69 6.17
C PRO A 72 2.51 5.41 5.81
N ALA A 73 1.91 4.38 6.41
CA ALA A 73 0.54 3.98 6.14
C ALA A 73 -0.51 5.12 6.24
N PRO A 74 -0.47 6.01 7.27
CA PRO A 74 -1.38 7.15 7.32
C PRO A 74 -1.22 8.12 6.15
N ALA A 75 0.00 8.35 5.69
CA ALA A 75 0.27 9.25 4.58
C ALA A 75 -0.30 8.70 3.26
N LEU A 76 -0.07 7.41 2.97
CA LEU A 76 -0.64 6.77 1.77
C LEU A 76 -2.17 6.72 1.85
N ARG A 77 -2.73 6.38 3.01
CA ARG A 77 -4.18 6.38 3.24
C ARG A 77 -4.81 7.75 2.95
N ASN A 78 -4.20 8.84 3.40
CA ASN A 78 -4.71 10.19 3.14
C ASN A 78 -4.65 10.53 1.65
N LYS A 79 -3.54 10.22 0.97
CA LYS A 79 -3.43 10.42 -0.49
C LYS A 79 -4.51 9.65 -1.27
N VAL A 80 -4.85 8.42 -0.85
CA VAL A 80 -5.93 7.63 -1.47
C VAL A 80 -7.30 8.30 -1.27
N ARG A 81 -7.56 8.85 -0.08
CA ARG A 81 -8.79 9.62 0.19
C ARG A 81 -8.87 10.90 -0.66
N GLU A 82 -7.79 11.64 -0.73
CA GLU A 82 -7.69 12.88 -1.54
C GLU A 82 -7.90 12.62 -3.03
N ALA A 83 -7.61 11.41 -3.50
CA ALA A 83 -7.86 11.00 -4.88
C ALA A 83 -9.33 10.65 -5.18
N GLY A 84 -10.22 10.62 -4.15
CA GLY A 84 -11.65 10.37 -4.31
C GLY A 84 -12.13 9.03 -3.76
N PHE A 85 -11.24 8.11 -3.36
CA PHE A 85 -11.66 6.84 -2.78
C PHE A 85 -12.27 7.01 -1.39
N THR A 86 -13.33 6.27 -1.13
CA THR A 86 -14.08 6.24 0.13
C THR A 86 -13.78 4.97 0.92
N GLN A 87 -14.27 4.90 2.17
CA GLN A 87 -14.10 3.72 3.05
C GLN A 87 -12.64 3.22 3.10
N VAL A 88 -11.68 4.17 3.11
CA VAL A 88 -10.26 3.84 3.05
C VAL A 88 -9.80 3.28 4.39
N VAL A 89 -9.42 2.01 4.39
CA VAL A 89 -8.91 1.28 5.55
C VAL A 89 -7.48 0.83 5.33
N THR A 90 -6.75 0.67 6.43
CA THR A 90 -5.42 0.07 6.42
C THR A 90 -5.27 -0.86 7.60
N THR A 91 -4.52 -1.93 7.40
CA THR A 91 -4.14 -2.90 8.43
C THR A 91 -2.65 -3.19 8.28
N HIS A 92 -2.02 -3.68 9.34
CA HIS A 92 -0.62 -4.10 9.25
C HIS A 92 -0.54 -5.63 9.19
N ARG A 93 0.42 -6.15 8.42
CA ARG A 93 0.58 -7.57 8.14
C ARG A 93 2.05 -7.97 8.27
N VAL A 94 2.27 -9.28 8.35
CA VAL A 94 3.61 -9.89 8.42
C VAL A 94 4.37 -9.42 9.66
N PHE A 95 3.90 -9.84 10.83
CA PHE A 95 4.54 -9.53 12.11
C PHE A 95 5.65 -10.54 12.45
N PHE A 96 5.49 -11.80 12.02
CA PHE A 96 6.38 -12.89 12.38
C PHE A 96 7.18 -13.38 11.17
N PRO A 97 8.53 -13.27 11.20
CA PRO A 97 9.40 -13.82 10.18
C PRO A 97 9.37 -15.37 10.18
N ARG A 98 9.94 -15.98 9.14
CA ARG A 98 9.92 -17.45 8.97
C ARG A 98 10.28 -18.25 10.23
N PRO A 99 11.30 -17.90 11.03
CA PRO A 99 11.62 -18.64 12.25
C PRO A 99 10.50 -18.64 13.30
N LEU A 100 9.63 -17.63 13.28
CA LEU A 100 8.50 -17.46 14.21
C LEU A 100 7.14 -17.80 13.54
N HIS A 101 7.14 -18.59 12.48
CA HIS A 101 5.93 -18.91 11.72
C HIS A 101 4.80 -19.55 12.56
N ALA A 102 5.15 -20.27 13.63
CA ALA A 102 4.17 -20.84 14.56
C ALA A 102 3.30 -19.78 15.28
N LEU A 103 3.76 -18.49 15.32
CA LEU A 103 3.03 -17.40 15.94
C LEU A 103 2.15 -16.61 14.94
N ARG A 104 2.16 -16.97 13.66
CA ARG A 104 1.40 -16.24 12.63
C ARG A 104 -0.11 -16.22 12.86
N TRP A 105 -0.65 -17.19 13.56
CA TRP A 105 -2.06 -17.20 13.93
C TRP A 105 -2.48 -15.99 14.80
N LEU A 106 -1.52 -15.36 15.52
CA LEU A 106 -1.75 -14.14 16.28
C LEU A 106 -1.92 -12.90 15.38
N GLU A 107 -1.44 -12.93 14.13
CA GLU A 107 -1.46 -11.77 13.23
C GLU A 107 -2.87 -11.26 12.93
N GLN A 108 -3.88 -12.13 13.04
CA GLN A 108 -5.28 -11.75 12.85
C GLN A 108 -5.76 -10.69 13.87
N TRP A 109 -5.17 -10.64 15.05
CA TRP A 109 -5.49 -9.65 16.09
C TRP A 109 -4.52 -8.48 16.16
N LEU A 110 -3.38 -8.56 15.45
CA LEU A 110 -2.32 -7.54 15.50
C LEU A 110 -2.44 -6.51 14.37
N GLY A 111 -3.39 -6.63 13.47
CA GLY A 111 -3.52 -5.79 12.28
C GLY A 111 -3.63 -4.27 12.57
N TRP A 112 -4.03 -3.88 13.79
CA TRP A 112 -4.08 -2.50 14.25
C TRP A 112 -2.71 -1.95 14.68
N LEU A 113 -1.77 -2.85 15.03
CA LEU A 113 -0.46 -2.48 15.54
C LEU A 113 0.45 -2.08 14.37
N PRO A 114 1.06 -0.88 14.37
CA PRO A 114 1.82 -0.37 13.24
C PRO A 114 3.25 -0.93 13.16
N LEU A 115 3.46 -2.18 13.57
CA LEU A 115 4.76 -2.86 13.60
C LEU A 115 4.89 -3.98 12.57
N GLY A 116 3.82 -4.32 11.85
CA GLY A 116 3.90 -5.28 10.75
C GLY A 116 4.88 -4.84 9.66
N ALA A 117 5.48 -5.80 8.97
CA ALA A 117 6.46 -5.51 7.91
C ALA A 117 5.85 -4.81 6.70
N GLN A 118 4.57 -5.06 6.44
CA GLN A 118 3.83 -4.52 5.31
C GLN A 118 2.43 -4.05 5.75
N TYR A 119 1.83 -3.22 4.92
CA TYR A 119 0.46 -2.77 5.11
C TYR A 119 -0.27 -2.63 3.77
N PRO A 120 -1.49 -3.15 3.62
CA PRO A 120 -2.42 -2.75 2.57
C PRO A 120 -3.15 -1.46 2.93
N VAL A 121 -3.40 -0.65 1.91
CA VAL A 121 -4.42 0.41 1.92
C VAL A 121 -5.48 0.01 0.92
N VAL A 122 -6.72 -0.12 1.38
CA VAL A 122 -7.87 -0.49 0.55
C VAL A 122 -8.87 0.65 0.57
N GLY A 123 -9.27 1.11 -0.62
CA GLY A 123 -10.30 2.13 -0.79
C GLY A 123 -11.39 1.65 -1.75
N ARG A 124 -12.61 2.19 -1.60
CA ARG A 124 -13.75 1.95 -2.50
C ARG A 124 -14.01 3.19 -3.37
N HIS A 125 -14.36 2.95 -4.62
CA HIS A 125 -14.87 3.99 -5.52
C HIS A 125 -16.34 4.22 -5.31
#